data_e00b53ae28974cbb3daa793424abf0b8
#
_entry.id   e00b53ae28974cbb3daa793424abf0b8
#
_cell.length_a   1.000
_cell.length_b   1.000
_cell.length_c   1.000
_cell.angle_alpha   90.00
_cell.angle_beta   90.00
_cell.angle_gamma   90.00
#
_symmetry.space_group_name_H-M   'P 1'
#
loop_
_entity.id
_entity.type
_entity.pdbx_description
1 polymer ?
#
loop_
_entity_poly.entity_id
_entity_poly.type
_entity_poly.pdbx_seq_one_letter_code
_entity_poly.pdbx_strand_id
1 'polypeptide(L)'
;MSTAAIPGAPLPVRTPGSRARGRHRRPERPEIPAGSPALLLAVPAAAGPESRPVVEELLSIVRSEQNGVRTAAGYLPSGDGGASGERTVAELLTEAAEAGLPAPVVVPLVPGPHDFLPELHRLAAEYGAPVTDALGPHPLLAEGVHVRLSEAGLARADRARLFAIATAADGVVLTTVGGQAAADAAGITGMLLAARLAVPVVAAALDLPGSVADAVAHLKEMGAQNPALAPLVIGPEADAELLATAAEESGCPSAAPLGAYQAVGQLLASTYLAALPAVAPEAGADESDADEADGTRAGGRHAAQ
;
A
#
# COMPACT_ATOMS: atom_id res chain seq x y z
N MET A 1 -63.43 -9.97 -44.93
CA MET A 1 -63.24 -8.58 -44.52
C MET A 1 -61.75 -8.32 -44.46
N SER A 2 -61.26 -7.60 -45.47
CA SER A 2 -59.86 -7.30 -45.67
C SER A 2 -59.43 -6.17 -44.74
N THR A 3 -58.34 -6.36 -44.01
CA THR A 3 -57.69 -5.29 -43.26
C THR A 3 -56.44 -4.85 -44.03
N ALA A 4 -56.47 -3.61 -44.55
CA ALA A 4 -55.40 -3.04 -45.34
C ALA A 4 -54.21 -2.70 -44.49
N ALA A 5 -53.02 -3.06 -44.95
CA ALA A 5 -51.71 -2.69 -44.36
C ALA A 5 -51.39 -1.22 -44.75
N ILE A 6 -51.01 -0.43 -43.77
CA ILE A 6 -50.49 0.93 -43.94
C ILE A 6 -49.01 0.84 -44.31
N PRO A 7 -48.52 1.48 -45.40
CA PRO A 7 -47.12 1.48 -45.75
C PRO A 7 -46.28 2.27 -44.72
N GLY A 8 -45.15 1.67 -44.31
CA GLY A 8 -44.31 2.21 -43.26
C GLY A 8 -43.68 3.55 -43.58
N ALA A 9 -43.62 4.39 -42.55
CA ALA A 9 -42.83 5.59 -42.51
C ALA A 9 -41.33 5.22 -42.53
N PRO A 10 -40.44 5.96 -43.22
CA PRO A 10 -39.02 5.69 -43.24
C PRO A 10 -38.41 5.91 -41.84
N LEU A 11 -37.66 4.93 -41.38
CA LEU A 11 -36.91 5.00 -40.15
C LEU A 11 -35.91 6.16 -40.21
N PRO A 12 -35.73 6.95 -39.11
CA PRO A 12 -34.76 8.03 -39.09
C PRO A 12 -33.34 7.48 -39.26
N VAL A 13 -32.67 7.95 -40.31
CA VAL A 13 -31.26 7.69 -40.57
C VAL A 13 -30.46 8.32 -39.44
N ARG A 14 -29.85 7.50 -38.58
CA ARG A 14 -28.87 7.95 -37.60
C ARG A 14 -27.64 8.46 -38.35
N THR A 15 -27.47 9.77 -38.40
CA THR A 15 -26.17 10.39 -38.73
C THR A 15 -25.12 9.84 -37.81
N PRO A 16 -23.93 9.44 -38.29
CA PRO A 16 -22.83 9.04 -37.45
C PRO A 16 -22.35 10.25 -36.65
N GLY A 17 -22.91 10.42 -35.45
CA GLY A 17 -22.37 11.37 -34.48
C GLY A 17 -20.90 11.02 -34.24
N SER A 18 -20.03 12.01 -34.40
CA SER A 18 -18.62 11.95 -34.07
C SER A 18 -18.49 11.33 -32.70
N ARG A 19 -17.97 10.09 -32.65
CA ARG A 19 -17.55 9.47 -31.40
C ARG A 19 -16.45 10.37 -30.81
N ALA A 20 -16.83 11.23 -29.89
CA ALA A 20 -15.86 11.84 -29.00
C ALA A 20 -15.06 10.68 -28.41
N ARG A 21 -13.83 10.48 -28.88
CA ARG A 21 -12.87 9.62 -28.23
C ARG A 21 -12.65 10.22 -26.85
N GLY A 22 -13.35 9.71 -25.87
CA GLY A 22 -13.03 9.93 -24.49
C GLY A 22 -11.59 9.48 -24.32
N ARG A 23 -10.65 10.42 -24.39
CA ARG A 23 -9.32 10.20 -23.85
C ARG A 23 -9.58 9.96 -22.38
N HIS A 24 -9.48 8.71 -21.95
CA HIS A 24 -9.28 8.39 -20.56
C HIS A 24 -7.97 9.10 -20.18
N ARG A 25 -8.06 10.33 -19.71
CA ARG A 25 -6.95 10.99 -19.05
C ARG A 25 -6.62 10.06 -17.88
N ARG A 26 -5.48 9.40 -17.99
CA ARG A 26 -4.87 8.77 -16.83
C ARG A 26 -4.80 9.89 -15.80
N PRO A 27 -5.30 9.70 -14.56
CA PRO A 27 -5.18 10.72 -13.54
C PRO A 27 -3.73 11.20 -13.52
N GLU A 28 -3.52 12.50 -13.64
CA GLU A 28 -2.18 13.08 -13.49
C GLU A 28 -1.73 12.70 -12.09
N ARG A 29 -0.58 12.01 -12.01
CA ARG A 29 0.01 11.70 -10.72
C ARG A 29 0.40 13.02 -10.07
N PRO A 30 0.09 13.21 -8.78
CA PRO A 30 0.51 14.43 -8.09
C PRO A 30 2.04 14.54 -8.17
N GLU A 31 2.54 15.66 -8.69
CA GLU A 31 3.97 15.95 -8.68
C GLU A 31 4.40 16.25 -7.24
N ILE A 32 5.50 15.66 -6.83
CA ILE A 32 6.09 15.93 -5.52
C ILE A 32 6.84 17.26 -5.61
N PRO A 33 6.50 18.27 -4.80
CA PRO A 33 7.16 19.56 -4.82
C PRO A 33 8.66 19.44 -4.56
N ALA A 34 9.45 20.27 -5.24
CA ALA A 34 10.87 20.35 -4.96
C ALA A 34 11.12 20.73 -3.48
N GLY A 35 12.04 20.00 -2.82
CA GLY A 35 12.32 20.22 -1.40
C GLY A 35 11.41 19.43 -0.44
N SER A 36 10.47 18.61 -0.94
CA SER A 36 9.69 17.73 -0.07
C SER A 36 10.58 16.81 0.77
N PRO A 37 10.14 16.43 1.98
CA PRO A 37 10.82 15.45 2.80
C PRO A 37 11.12 14.16 2.02
N ALA A 38 12.22 13.48 2.33
CA ALA A 38 12.49 12.16 1.76
C ALA A 38 11.57 11.10 2.40
N LEU A 39 11.31 10.01 1.68
CA LEU A 39 10.76 8.79 2.27
C LEU A 39 11.90 7.99 2.90
N LEU A 40 11.82 7.77 4.21
CA LEU A 40 12.71 6.87 4.94
C LEU A 40 11.93 5.59 5.30
N LEU A 41 12.26 4.49 4.62
CA LEU A 41 11.68 3.18 4.92
C LEU A 41 12.39 2.60 6.15
N ALA A 42 11.65 2.39 7.23
CA ALA A 42 12.17 1.79 8.46
C ALA A 42 11.95 0.27 8.41
N VAL A 43 13.06 -0.47 8.38
CA VAL A 43 13.07 -1.93 8.22
C VAL A 43 13.32 -2.59 9.59
N PRO A 44 12.39 -3.44 10.08
CA PRO A 44 12.49 -4.11 11.40
C PRO A 44 13.41 -5.33 11.35
N ALA A 45 14.58 -5.20 10.77
CA ALA A 45 15.54 -6.31 10.64
C ALA A 45 16.96 -5.78 10.51
N ALA A 46 17.94 -6.66 10.67
CA ALA A 46 19.29 -6.39 10.22
C ALA A 46 19.35 -6.42 8.68
N ALA A 47 20.21 -5.59 8.10
CA ALA A 47 20.49 -5.68 6.68
C ALA A 47 21.20 -6.98 6.35
N GLY A 48 20.69 -7.71 5.38
CA GLY A 48 21.22 -9.02 5.02
C GLY A 48 20.83 -9.47 3.62
N PRO A 49 21.27 -10.64 3.20
CA PRO A 49 21.00 -11.16 1.86
C PRO A 49 19.51 -11.40 1.61
N GLU A 50 18.71 -11.60 2.64
CA GLU A 50 17.28 -11.85 2.53
C GLU A 50 16.46 -10.55 2.55
N SER A 51 16.80 -9.60 3.45
CA SER A 51 16.06 -8.34 3.60
C SER A 51 16.38 -7.32 2.51
N ARG A 52 17.66 -7.21 2.12
CA ARG A 52 18.11 -6.18 1.17
C ARG A 52 17.43 -6.22 -0.19
N PRO A 53 17.32 -7.35 -0.89
CA PRO A 53 16.67 -7.39 -2.20
C PRO A 53 15.20 -6.95 -2.16
N VAL A 54 14.48 -7.35 -1.11
CA VAL A 54 13.06 -6.97 -0.93
C VAL A 54 12.95 -5.45 -0.74
N VAL A 55 13.80 -4.88 0.10
CA VAL A 55 13.81 -3.44 0.40
C VAL A 55 14.19 -2.62 -0.83
N GLU A 56 15.24 -3.01 -1.57
CA GLU A 56 15.68 -2.32 -2.78
C GLU A 56 14.60 -2.33 -3.87
N GLU A 57 13.94 -3.46 -4.08
CA GLU A 57 12.87 -3.60 -5.05
C GLU A 57 11.63 -2.76 -4.66
N LEU A 58 11.24 -2.76 -3.38
CA LEU A 58 10.15 -1.91 -2.89
C LEU A 58 10.44 -0.43 -3.11
N LEU A 59 11.67 0.03 -2.81
CA LEU A 59 12.06 1.40 -3.09
C LEU A 59 12.12 1.71 -4.58
N SER A 60 12.48 0.74 -5.42
CA SER A 60 12.41 0.86 -6.88
C SER A 60 10.97 1.07 -7.36
N ILE A 61 10.03 0.29 -6.83
CA ILE A 61 8.60 0.45 -7.12
C ILE A 61 8.12 1.84 -6.68
N VAL A 62 8.45 2.28 -5.47
CA VAL A 62 8.07 3.61 -4.97
C VAL A 62 8.58 4.71 -5.91
N ARG A 63 9.85 4.65 -6.33
CA ARG A 63 10.43 5.62 -7.28
C ARG A 63 9.74 5.60 -8.64
N SER A 64 9.30 4.42 -9.10
CA SER A 64 8.55 4.29 -10.36
C SER A 64 7.12 4.83 -10.27
N GLU A 65 6.49 4.72 -9.09
CA GLU A 65 5.15 5.25 -8.84
C GLU A 65 5.15 6.76 -8.62
N GLN A 66 6.23 7.31 -8.03
CA GLN A 66 6.34 8.73 -7.66
C GLN A 66 7.66 9.31 -8.18
N ASN A 67 7.59 10.02 -9.29
CA ASN A 67 8.75 10.69 -9.86
C ASN A 67 9.26 11.80 -8.92
N GLY A 68 10.58 11.84 -8.72
CA GLY A 68 11.23 12.87 -7.90
C GLY A 68 11.25 12.59 -6.41
N VAL A 69 10.65 11.51 -5.91
CA VAL A 69 10.78 11.15 -4.50
C VAL A 69 12.21 10.70 -4.18
N ARG A 70 12.78 11.31 -3.15
CA ARG A 70 14.02 10.82 -2.54
C ARG A 70 13.67 9.70 -1.57
N THR A 71 14.30 8.54 -1.72
CA THR A 71 14.03 7.37 -0.88
C THR A 71 15.31 6.86 -0.26
N ALA A 72 15.23 6.43 0.99
CA ALA A 72 16.30 5.70 1.68
C ALA A 72 15.67 4.57 2.51
N ALA A 73 16.44 3.53 2.81
CA ALA A 73 16.08 2.53 3.79
C ALA A 73 17.02 2.60 4.97
N GLY A 74 16.46 2.58 6.17
CA GLY A 74 17.18 2.48 7.43
C GLY A 74 16.77 1.23 8.17
N TYR A 75 17.75 0.52 8.71
CA TYR A 75 17.53 -0.71 9.43
C TYR A 75 17.45 -0.45 10.93
N LEU A 76 16.54 -1.15 11.59
CA LEU A 76 16.37 -1.09 13.05
C LEU A 76 16.30 -2.52 13.57
N PRO A 77 17.47 -3.19 13.73
CA PRO A 77 17.50 -4.58 14.19
C PRO A 77 17.01 -4.67 15.63
N SER A 78 16.22 -5.69 15.93
CA SER A 78 15.85 -6.05 17.28
C SER A 78 17.04 -6.76 17.95
N GLY A 79 17.59 -6.19 19.05
CA GLY A 79 18.71 -6.77 19.82
C GLY A 79 20.11 -6.38 19.33
N ASP A 80 21.14 -7.04 19.86
CA ASP A 80 22.57 -6.75 19.64
C ASP A 80 23.10 -7.14 18.23
N GLY A 81 22.23 -7.20 17.24
CA GLY A 81 22.58 -7.50 15.85
C GLY A 81 23.53 -6.46 15.29
N GLY A 82 24.82 -6.79 15.33
CA GLY A 82 25.91 -5.90 14.99
C GLY A 82 25.80 -5.31 13.60
N ALA A 83 26.39 -4.15 13.46
CA ALA A 83 26.47 -3.34 12.25
C ALA A 83 26.84 -4.18 11.01
N SER A 84 25.89 -4.41 10.14
CA SER A 84 26.09 -5.12 8.86
C SER A 84 26.54 -4.19 7.72
N GLY A 85 27.12 -3.03 8.04
CA GLY A 85 27.61 -2.07 7.04
C GLY A 85 26.50 -1.30 6.28
N GLU A 86 25.24 -1.54 6.61
CA GLU A 86 24.11 -0.78 6.10
C GLU A 86 23.70 0.30 7.09
N ARG A 87 23.12 1.38 6.56
CA ARG A 87 22.73 2.53 7.38
C ARG A 87 21.51 2.23 8.25
N THR A 88 21.61 2.62 9.50
CA THR A 88 20.50 2.56 10.44
C THR A 88 19.52 3.72 10.24
N VAL A 89 18.32 3.59 10.79
CA VAL A 89 17.34 4.69 10.83
C VAL A 89 17.97 5.91 11.54
N ALA A 90 18.69 5.70 12.66
CA ALA A 90 19.34 6.78 13.41
C ALA A 90 20.37 7.56 12.59
N GLU A 91 21.25 6.85 11.87
CA GLU A 91 22.27 7.47 11.02
C GLU A 91 21.65 8.30 9.90
N LEU A 92 20.58 7.82 9.28
CA LEU A 92 19.90 8.55 8.20
C LEU A 92 19.15 9.79 8.71
N LEU A 93 18.57 9.73 9.90
CA LEU A 93 17.95 10.89 10.55
C LEU A 93 19.00 11.95 10.93
N THR A 94 20.14 11.50 11.49
CA THR A 94 21.28 12.37 11.82
C THR A 94 21.81 13.06 10.57
N GLU A 95 22.08 12.31 9.50
CA GLU A 95 22.57 12.83 8.22
C GLU A 95 21.63 13.89 7.63
N ALA A 96 20.32 13.63 7.69
CA ALA A 96 19.33 14.60 7.21
C ALA A 96 19.35 15.91 8.02
N ALA A 97 19.45 15.81 9.35
CA ALA A 97 19.52 16.95 10.26
C ALA A 97 20.81 17.76 10.06
N GLU A 98 21.96 17.10 9.97
CA GLU A 98 23.27 17.75 9.73
C GLU A 98 23.33 18.44 8.36
N ALA A 99 22.69 17.87 7.35
CA ALA A 99 22.58 18.46 6.02
C ALA A 99 21.55 19.61 5.94
N GLY A 100 20.83 19.93 7.00
CA GLY A 100 19.78 20.94 7.00
C GLY A 100 18.60 20.61 6.09
N LEU A 101 18.38 19.33 5.81
CA LEU A 101 17.27 18.87 5.00
C LEU A 101 15.97 18.78 5.83
N PRO A 102 14.79 18.86 5.20
CA PRO A 102 13.55 18.57 5.87
C PRO A 102 13.59 17.18 6.50
N ALA A 103 13.07 17.04 7.72
CA ALA A 103 12.99 15.76 8.40
C ALA A 103 12.23 14.75 7.53
N PRO A 104 12.79 13.57 7.24
CA PRO A 104 12.16 12.60 6.35
C PRO A 104 10.85 12.05 6.94
N VAL A 105 9.91 11.68 6.09
CA VAL A 105 8.73 10.90 6.50
C VAL A 105 9.18 9.46 6.68
N VAL A 106 9.06 8.95 7.90
CA VAL A 106 9.44 7.58 8.25
C VAL A 106 8.24 6.65 8.06
N VAL A 107 8.39 5.65 7.20
CA VAL A 107 7.35 4.65 6.92
C VAL A 107 7.82 3.31 7.45
N PRO A 108 7.15 2.72 8.46
CA PRO A 108 7.50 1.41 8.99
C PRO A 108 7.14 0.30 8.00
N LEU A 109 8.07 -0.61 7.73
CA LEU A 109 7.88 -1.73 6.81
C LEU A 109 7.26 -2.93 7.53
N VAL A 110 6.06 -2.75 8.05
CA VAL A 110 5.28 -3.80 8.70
C VAL A 110 3.79 -3.71 8.35
N PRO A 111 3.09 -4.84 8.25
CA PRO A 111 1.66 -4.86 7.91
C PRO A 111 0.74 -4.55 9.10
N GLY A 112 1.27 -4.47 10.33
CA GLY A 112 0.47 -4.27 11.53
C GLY A 112 1.31 -3.91 12.76
N PRO A 113 0.73 -4.00 13.97
CA PRO A 113 1.45 -3.81 15.22
C PRO A 113 2.71 -4.68 15.29
N HIS A 114 3.80 -4.11 15.78
CA HIS A 114 5.08 -4.80 15.89
C HIS A 114 5.93 -4.17 17.00
N ASP A 115 6.76 -4.95 17.66
CA ASP A 115 7.53 -4.54 18.85
C ASP A 115 8.60 -3.46 18.56
N PHE A 116 9.02 -3.31 17.30
CA PHE A 116 9.99 -2.26 16.95
C PHE A 116 9.37 -0.84 16.85
N LEU A 117 8.04 -0.74 16.71
CA LEU A 117 7.35 0.56 16.50
C LEU A 117 7.57 1.56 17.64
N PRO A 118 7.48 1.18 18.94
CA PRO A 118 7.74 2.11 20.04
C PRO A 118 9.14 2.72 19.98
N GLU A 119 10.17 1.93 19.68
CA GLU A 119 11.54 2.42 19.54
C GLU A 119 11.69 3.31 18.31
N LEU A 120 11.07 2.94 17.19
CA LEU A 120 11.05 3.77 15.98
C LEU A 120 10.45 5.16 16.25
N HIS A 121 9.29 5.20 16.93
CA HIS A 121 8.64 6.47 17.31
C HIS A 121 9.50 7.31 18.24
N ARG A 122 10.14 6.68 19.24
CA ARG A 122 11.04 7.37 20.16
C ARG A 122 12.21 8.00 19.41
N LEU A 123 12.86 7.22 18.55
CA LEU A 123 14.00 7.66 17.75
C LEU A 123 13.61 8.79 16.79
N ALA A 124 12.53 8.64 16.03
CA ALA A 124 12.09 9.65 15.08
C ALA A 124 11.69 10.98 15.76
N ALA A 125 11.12 10.92 16.97
CA ALA A 125 10.75 12.09 17.73
C ALA A 125 11.96 12.96 18.11
N GLU A 126 13.15 12.40 18.32
CA GLU A 126 14.39 13.13 18.63
C GLU A 126 14.79 14.06 17.47
N TYR A 127 14.40 13.73 16.25
CA TYR A 127 14.70 14.50 15.03
C TYR A 127 13.48 15.26 14.47
N GLY A 128 12.34 15.22 15.17
CA GLY A 128 11.08 15.80 14.68
C GLY A 128 10.58 15.16 13.38
N ALA A 129 10.99 13.91 13.10
CA ALA A 129 10.58 13.19 11.89
C ALA A 129 9.20 12.54 12.09
N PRO A 130 8.23 12.81 11.19
CA PRO A 130 6.93 12.15 11.28
C PRO A 130 7.04 10.66 10.94
N VAL A 131 6.40 9.81 11.76
CA VAL A 131 6.26 8.38 11.51
C VAL A 131 4.83 8.11 11.10
N THR A 132 4.65 7.38 10.01
CA THR A 132 3.31 6.96 9.57
C THR A 132 2.81 5.76 10.38
N ASP A 133 1.53 5.46 10.28
CA ASP A 133 1.00 4.19 10.78
C ASP A 133 1.62 3.00 10.03
N ALA A 134 1.47 1.80 10.57
CA ALA A 134 1.78 0.55 9.87
C ALA A 134 0.96 0.44 8.57
N LEU A 135 1.41 -0.38 7.63
CA LEU A 135 0.82 -0.46 6.28
C LEU A 135 -0.60 -1.05 6.24
N GLY A 136 -1.04 -1.69 7.30
CA GLY A 136 -2.35 -2.32 7.38
C GLY A 136 -3.16 -1.95 8.63
N PRO A 137 -4.44 -2.36 8.60
CA PRO A 137 -5.11 -3.19 7.59
C PRO A 137 -5.40 -2.43 6.28
N HIS A 138 -5.16 -3.06 5.13
CA HIS A 138 -5.39 -2.44 3.83
C HIS A 138 -5.82 -3.46 2.76
N PRO A 139 -6.74 -3.13 1.82
CA PRO A 139 -7.19 -4.04 0.75
C PRO A 139 -6.06 -4.54 -0.16
N LEU A 140 -5.03 -3.74 -0.41
CA LEU A 140 -3.86 -4.13 -1.20
C LEU A 140 -3.04 -5.24 -0.53
N LEU A 141 -3.01 -5.31 0.80
CA LEU A 141 -2.38 -6.42 1.52
C LEU A 141 -3.17 -7.72 1.34
N ALA A 142 -4.51 -7.68 1.46
CA ALA A 142 -5.35 -8.83 1.19
C ALA A 142 -5.23 -9.31 -0.28
N GLU A 143 -5.08 -8.38 -1.22
CA GLU A 143 -4.78 -8.70 -2.62
C GLU A 143 -3.44 -9.40 -2.78
N GLY A 144 -2.39 -8.87 -2.17
CA GLY A 144 -1.05 -9.46 -2.20
C GLY A 144 -1.05 -10.89 -1.65
N VAL A 145 -1.70 -11.12 -0.51
CA VAL A 145 -1.85 -12.44 0.08
C VAL A 145 -2.62 -13.39 -0.85
N HIS A 146 -3.70 -12.93 -1.48
CA HIS A 146 -4.43 -13.74 -2.47
C HIS A 146 -3.53 -14.15 -3.64
N VAL A 147 -2.72 -13.23 -4.16
CA VAL A 147 -1.79 -13.55 -5.25
C VAL A 147 -0.77 -14.60 -4.82
N ARG A 148 -0.17 -14.46 -3.62
CA ARG A 148 0.76 -15.47 -3.09
C ARG A 148 0.13 -16.84 -2.91
N LEU A 149 -1.10 -16.90 -2.40
CA LEU A 149 -1.86 -18.14 -2.34
C LEU A 149 -2.12 -18.75 -3.73
N SER A 150 -2.41 -17.90 -4.73
CA SER A 150 -2.65 -18.34 -6.11
C SER A 150 -1.37 -18.85 -6.78
N GLU A 151 -0.24 -18.20 -6.56
CA GLU A 151 1.09 -18.62 -7.04
C GLU A 151 1.50 -19.98 -6.45
N ALA A 152 1.16 -20.22 -5.18
CA ALA A 152 1.36 -21.51 -4.50
C ALA A 152 0.33 -22.59 -4.90
N GLY A 153 -0.64 -22.28 -5.75
CA GLY A 153 -1.73 -23.21 -6.11
C GLY A 153 -2.75 -23.46 -5.00
N LEU A 154 -2.73 -22.64 -3.93
CA LEU A 154 -3.59 -22.79 -2.76
C LEU A 154 -4.89 -21.99 -2.87
N ALA A 155 -4.96 -21.02 -3.77
CA ALA A 155 -6.18 -20.30 -4.11
C ALA A 155 -6.50 -20.45 -5.60
N ARG A 156 -7.78 -20.31 -5.96
CA ARG A 156 -8.18 -20.29 -7.36
C ARG A 156 -7.85 -18.94 -7.95
N ALA A 157 -7.05 -18.92 -9.03
CA ALA A 157 -6.93 -17.72 -9.86
C ALA A 157 -8.28 -17.47 -10.54
N ASP A 158 -8.74 -16.22 -10.53
CA ASP A 158 -10.08 -15.80 -11.02
C ASP A 158 -10.41 -16.23 -12.47
N ARG A 159 -9.44 -16.69 -13.25
CA ARG A 159 -9.59 -16.98 -14.68
C ARG A 159 -9.25 -18.43 -15.11
N ALA A 160 -8.74 -19.29 -14.22
CA ALA A 160 -8.32 -20.65 -14.57
C ALA A 160 -9.29 -21.70 -14.05
N ARG A 161 -10.58 -21.60 -14.40
CA ARG A 161 -11.64 -22.43 -13.83
C ARG A 161 -11.77 -23.85 -14.39
N LEU A 162 -11.02 -24.27 -15.39
CA LEU A 162 -11.43 -25.45 -16.15
C LEU A 162 -10.53 -26.67 -16.05
N PHE A 163 -9.28 -26.60 -15.54
CA PHE A 163 -8.38 -27.78 -15.60
C PHE A 163 -7.43 -27.96 -14.41
N ALA A 164 -7.53 -27.25 -13.31
CA ALA A 164 -6.66 -27.47 -12.16
C ALA A 164 -7.27 -28.53 -11.23
N ILE A 165 -6.67 -29.72 -11.20
CA ILE A 165 -6.99 -30.82 -10.28
C ILE A 165 -6.40 -30.56 -8.86
N ALA A 166 -5.65 -29.47 -8.67
CA ALA A 166 -5.14 -29.11 -7.37
C ALA A 166 -6.28 -28.68 -6.44
N THR A 167 -6.40 -29.36 -5.32
CA THR A 167 -7.33 -28.99 -4.24
C THR A 167 -6.91 -27.65 -3.68
N ALA A 168 -7.60 -26.58 -4.08
CA ALA A 168 -7.42 -25.29 -3.44
C ALA A 168 -7.73 -25.43 -1.94
N ALA A 169 -7.04 -24.64 -1.10
CA ALA A 169 -7.33 -24.58 0.32
C ALA A 169 -8.80 -24.23 0.57
N ASP A 170 -9.42 -24.87 1.53
CA ASP A 170 -10.81 -24.64 1.97
C ASP A 170 -10.91 -23.88 3.29
N GLY A 171 -9.76 -23.51 3.85
CA GLY A 171 -9.58 -22.63 4.99
C GLY A 171 -8.18 -21.99 4.96
N VAL A 172 -8.02 -20.79 5.47
CA VAL A 172 -6.74 -20.09 5.47
C VAL A 172 -6.40 -19.59 6.88
N VAL A 173 -5.20 -19.91 7.36
CA VAL A 173 -4.60 -19.24 8.51
C VAL A 173 -3.77 -18.09 8.01
N LEU A 174 -4.21 -16.86 8.29
CA LEU A 174 -3.48 -15.64 7.97
C LEU A 174 -2.44 -15.41 9.07
N THR A 175 -1.16 -15.73 8.79
CA THR A 175 -0.10 -15.67 9.78
C THR A 175 0.62 -14.32 9.76
N THR A 176 0.95 -13.79 10.94
CA THR A 176 1.65 -12.50 11.12
C THR A 176 2.67 -12.59 12.26
N VAL A 177 3.45 -11.53 12.46
CA VAL A 177 4.41 -11.38 13.56
C VAL A 177 4.06 -10.13 14.35
N GLY A 178 4.27 -10.14 15.67
CA GLY A 178 3.93 -9.06 16.60
C GLY A 178 2.89 -9.48 17.66
N GLY A 179 2.86 -10.76 17.97
CA GLY A 179 2.03 -11.35 19.03
C GLY A 179 0.52 -11.23 18.78
N GLN A 180 -0.25 -11.30 19.87
CA GLN A 180 -1.72 -11.26 19.80
C GLN A 180 -2.25 -9.97 19.17
N ALA A 181 -1.63 -8.83 19.47
CA ALA A 181 -2.05 -7.54 18.91
C ALA A 181 -1.98 -7.51 17.38
N ALA A 182 -0.94 -8.11 16.81
CA ALA A 182 -0.79 -8.23 15.36
C ALA A 182 -1.81 -9.20 14.76
N ALA A 183 -2.08 -10.33 15.42
CA ALA A 183 -3.11 -11.28 14.99
C ALA A 183 -4.51 -10.63 15.01
N ASP A 184 -4.85 -9.89 16.05
CA ASP A 184 -6.13 -9.18 16.16
C ASP A 184 -6.28 -8.13 15.04
N ALA A 185 -5.24 -7.34 14.78
CA ALA A 185 -5.23 -6.35 13.69
C ALA A 185 -5.30 -7.02 12.31
N ALA A 186 -4.63 -8.16 12.11
CA ALA A 186 -4.68 -8.95 10.88
C ALA A 186 -6.08 -9.50 10.59
N GLY A 187 -6.94 -9.62 11.60
CA GLY A 187 -8.33 -10.07 11.45
C GLY A 187 -9.12 -9.25 10.43
N ILE A 188 -8.88 -7.94 10.33
CA ILE A 188 -9.54 -7.07 9.33
C ILE A 188 -9.09 -7.46 7.92
N THR A 189 -7.78 -7.64 7.70
CA THR A 189 -7.26 -8.14 6.42
C THR A 189 -7.78 -9.54 6.12
N GLY A 190 -7.92 -10.38 7.16
CA GLY A 190 -8.54 -11.71 7.08
C GLY A 190 -9.97 -11.68 6.59
N MET A 191 -10.80 -10.75 7.07
CA MET A 191 -12.17 -10.58 6.57
C MET A 191 -12.21 -10.17 5.09
N LEU A 192 -11.32 -9.28 4.65
CA LEU A 192 -11.20 -8.89 3.25
C LEU A 192 -10.76 -10.07 2.38
N LEU A 193 -9.83 -10.88 2.86
CA LEU A 193 -9.36 -12.07 2.18
C LEU A 193 -10.45 -13.15 2.12
N ALA A 194 -11.17 -13.39 3.21
CA ALA A 194 -12.29 -14.34 3.27
C ALA A 194 -13.40 -14.01 2.26
N ALA A 195 -13.76 -12.72 2.16
CA ALA A 195 -14.73 -12.25 1.17
C ALA A 195 -14.25 -12.48 -0.27
N ARG A 196 -12.94 -12.38 -0.51
CA ARG A 196 -12.33 -12.56 -1.84
C ARG A 196 -12.21 -14.02 -2.25
N LEU A 197 -11.87 -14.90 -1.30
CA LEU A 197 -11.66 -16.32 -1.54
C LEU A 197 -12.93 -17.16 -1.36
N ALA A 198 -13.93 -16.65 -0.66
CA ALA A 198 -15.13 -17.37 -0.22
C ALA A 198 -14.81 -18.61 0.64
N VAL A 199 -13.76 -18.51 1.49
CA VAL A 199 -13.38 -19.53 2.47
C VAL A 199 -13.16 -18.86 3.84
N PRO A 200 -13.29 -19.59 4.96
CA PRO A 200 -12.97 -19.05 6.28
C PRO A 200 -11.48 -18.68 6.38
N VAL A 201 -11.22 -17.56 7.03
CA VAL A 201 -9.86 -17.07 7.31
C VAL A 201 -9.75 -16.77 8.80
N VAL A 202 -8.74 -17.31 9.44
CA VAL A 202 -8.43 -17.10 10.87
C VAL A 202 -7.02 -16.51 10.96
N ALA A 203 -6.85 -15.43 11.71
CA ALA A 203 -5.54 -14.83 11.93
C ALA A 203 -4.81 -15.52 13.09
N ALA A 204 -3.47 -15.63 12.98
CA ALA A 204 -2.61 -16.22 14.00
C ALA A 204 -1.24 -15.53 14.01
N ALA A 205 -0.61 -15.44 15.18
CA ALA A 205 0.74 -14.92 15.33
C ALA A 205 1.76 -16.06 15.30
N LEU A 206 2.79 -15.93 14.46
CA LEU A 206 3.89 -16.89 14.33
C LEU A 206 4.78 -16.93 15.57
N ASP A 207 4.96 -15.79 16.19
CA ASP A 207 5.80 -15.58 17.38
C ASP A 207 5.05 -15.85 18.71
N LEU A 208 3.80 -16.30 18.65
CA LEU A 208 3.02 -16.72 19.81
C LEU A 208 2.85 -18.25 19.80
N PRO A 209 3.48 -18.98 20.73
CA PRO A 209 3.43 -20.44 20.78
C PRO A 209 1.98 -20.98 20.78
N GLY A 210 1.71 -21.94 19.91
CA GLY A 210 0.38 -22.58 19.78
C GLY A 210 -0.62 -21.81 18.92
N SER A 211 -0.44 -20.53 18.66
CA SER A 211 -1.41 -19.68 17.95
C SER A 211 -1.78 -20.25 16.57
N VAL A 212 -0.80 -20.70 15.78
CA VAL A 212 -1.03 -21.29 14.46
C VAL A 212 -1.76 -22.63 14.58
N ALA A 213 -1.35 -23.47 15.53
CA ALA A 213 -1.99 -24.77 15.76
C ALA A 213 -3.46 -24.63 16.18
N ASP A 214 -3.75 -23.68 17.06
CA ASP A 214 -5.11 -23.37 17.52
C ASP A 214 -5.97 -22.86 16.37
N ALA A 215 -5.42 -21.98 15.51
CA ALA A 215 -6.13 -21.47 14.33
C ALA A 215 -6.43 -22.60 13.32
N VAL A 216 -5.49 -23.52 13.09
CA VAL A 216 -5.70 -24.70 12.24
C VAL A 216 -6.77 -25.63 12.83
N ALA A 217 -6.72 -25.88 14.15
CA ALA A 217 -7.73 -26.69 14.84
C ALA A 217 -9.11 -26.05 14.69
N HIS A 218 -9.22 -24.75 14.89
CA HIS A 218 -10.46 -24.00 14.73
C HIS A 218 -11.02 -24.09 13.30
N LEU A 219 -10.19 -23.95 12.27
CA LEU A 219 -10.60 -24.13 10.88
C LEU A 219 -11.12 -25.56 10.61
N LYS A 220 -10.47 -26.58 11.17
CA LYS A 220 -10.92 -27.97 11.06
C LYS A 220 -12.26 -28.20 11.76
N GLU A 221 -12.48 -27.59 12.93
CA GLU A 221 -13.79 -27.62 13.61
C GLU A 221 -14.90 -26.96 12.79
N MET A 222 -14.58 -25.91 12.03
CA MET A 222 -15.50 -25.29 11.07
C MET A 222 -15.71 -26.13 9.79
N GLY A 223 -15.01 -27.25 9.64
CA GLY A 223 -15.19 -28.19 8.53
C GLY A 223 -14.13 -28.12 7.44
N ALA A 224 -13.09 -27.29 7.58
CA ALA A 224 -11.98 -27.28 6.62
C ALA A 224 -11.21 -28.60 6.64
N GLN A 225 -10.96 -29.15 5.46
CA GLN A 225 -10.21 -30.40 5.28
C GLN A 225 -8.76 -30.11 4.84
N ASN A 226 -8.55 -29.00 4.14
CA ASN A 226 -7.27 -28.63 3.53
C ASN A 226 -6.92 -27.18 3.91
N PRO A 227 -6.68 -26.88 5.20
CA PRO A 227 -6.26 -25.54 5.59
C PRO A 227 -4.86 -25.23 5.03
N ALA A 228 -4.60 -23.96 4.73
CA ALA A 228 -3.30 -23.48 4.26
C ALA A 228 -2.85 -22.26 5.07
N LEU A 229 -1.53 -22.05 5.15
CA LEU A 229 -0.95 -20.86 5.74
C LEU A 229 -0.76 -19.78 4.68
N ALA A 230 -1.11 -18.55 5.05
CA ALA A 230 -0.94 -17.38 4.21
C ALA A 230 -0.21 -16.28 5.01
N PRO A 231 1.10 -16.10 4.81
CA PRO A 231 1.85 -15.08 5.54
C PRO A 231 1.42 -13.66 5.17
N LEU A 232 0.87 -12.92 6.14
CA LEU A 232 0.72 -11.47 6.11
C LEU A 232 2.01 -10.86 6.66
N VAL A 233 3.09 -11.11 5.95
CA VAL A 233 4.47 -10.75 6.27
C VAL A 233 5.10 -10.21 5.00
N ILE A 234 5.79 -9.08 5.07
CA ILE A 234 6.47 -8.53 3.90
C ILE A 234 7.76 -9.31 3.64
N GLY A 235 8.43 -9.73 4.71
CA GLY A 235 9.62 -10.57 4.67
C GLY A 235 10.64 -10.21 5.74
N PRO A 236 11.13 -8.95 5.78
CA PRO A 236 12.18 -8.58 6.72
C PRO A 236 11.80 -8.69 8.20
N GLU A 237 10.51 -8.59 8.52
CA GLU A 237 9.99 -8.65 9.89
C GLU A 237 9.88 -10.06 10.47
N ALA A 238 10.08 -11.10 9.66
CA ALA A 238 9.99 -12.48 10.11
C ALA A 238 11.14 -13.32 9.57
N ASP A 239 11.67 -14.20 10.41
CA ASP A 239 12.65 -15.18 9.98
C ASP A 239 12.02 -16.24 9.08
N ALA A 240 12.75 -16.62 8.03
CA ALA A 240 12.32 -17.70 7.13
C ALA A 240 12.14 -19.03 7.87
N GLU A 241 12.98 -19.28 8.90
CA GLU A 241 12.90 -20.46 9.76
C GLU A 241 11.59 -20.51 10.56
N LEU A 242 11.12 -19.34 11.05
CA LEU A 242 9.85 -19.24 11.77
C LEU A 242 8.66 -19.64 10.89
N LEU A 243 8.67 -19.19 9.64
CA LEU A 243 7.65 -19.54 8.65
C LEU A 243 7.70 -21.03 8.27
N ALA A 244 8.89 -21.58 8.07
CA ALA A 244 9.09 -22.99 7.76
C ALA A 244 8.63 -23.89 8.92
N THR A 245 9.02 -23.57 10.15
CA THR A 245 8.62 -24.30 11.36
C THR A 245 7.11 -24.31 11.52
N ALA A 246 6.44 -23.17 11.33
CA ALA A 246 4.98 -23.11 11.43
C ALA A 246 4.29 -23.98 10.37
N ALA A 247 4.83 -24.08 9.17
CA ALA A 247 4.31 -24.97 8.11
C ALA A 247 4.52 -26.44 8.46
N GLU A 248 5.69 -26.81 8.97
CA GLU A 248 6.02 -28.18 9.38
C GLU A 248 5.15 -28.64 10.56
N GLU A 249 5.10 -27.84 11.64
CA GLU A 249 4.34 -28.18 12.85
C GLU A 249 2.83 -28.28 12.60
N SER A 250 2.28 -27.40 11.77
CA SER A 250 0.86 -27.45 11.42
C SER A 250 0.49 -28.51 10.39
N GLY A 251 1.50 -29.01 9.64
CA GLY A 251 1.30 -29.90 8.50
C GLY A 251 0.51 -29.26 7.35
N CYS A 252 0.47 -27.92 7.31
CA CYS A 252 -0.27 -27.17 6.30
C CYS A 252 0.68 -26.64 5.22
N PRO A 253 0.29 -26.67 3.94
CA PRO A 253 1.03 -25.98 2.90
C PRO A 253 1.00 -24.47 3.14
N SER A 254 2.10 -23.80 2.86
CA SER A 254 2.26 -22.34 3.06
C SER A 254 2.49 -21.62 1.74
N ALA A 255 1.87 -20.45 1.58
CA ALA A 255 2.23 -19.50 0.56
C ALA A 255 3.54 -18.78 0.95
N ALA A 256 4.18 -18.15 -0.02
CA ALA A 256 5.32 -17.27 0.25
C ALA A 256 4.88 -15.96 0.94
N PRO A 257 5.78 -15.27 1.67
CA PRO A 257 5.59 -13.91 2.14
C PRO A 257 5.22 -12.95 1.00
N LEU A 258 4.66 -11.78 1.34
CA LEU A 258 4.30 -10.73 0.36
C LEU A 258 5.51 -10.32 -0.49
N GLY A 259 6.68 -10.16 0.15
CA GLY A 259 7.88 -9.72 -0.54
C GLY A 259 7.73 -8.35 -1.16
N ALA A 260 8.51 -8.10 -2.20
CA ALA A 260 8.45 -6.87 -3.00
C ALA A 260 7.29 -6.91 -4.01
N TYR A 261 6.09 -7.26 -3.56
CA TYR A 261 4.92 -7.24 -4.41
C TYR A 261 4.55 -5.79 -4.78
N GLN A 262 4.15 -5.57 -6.03
CA GLN A 262 3.88 -4.22 -6.55
C GLN A 262 2.88 -3.44 -5.70
N ALA A 263 1.81 -4.10 -5.20
CA ALA A 263 0.81 -3.43 -4.37
C ALA A 263 1.38 -2.96 -3.02
N VAL A 264 2.40 -3.63 -2.47
CA VAL A 264 3.09 -3.16 -1.25
C VAL A 264 3.87 -1.88 -1.55
N GLY A 265 4.59 -1.81 -2.68
CA GLY A 265 5.28 -0.59 -3.11
C GLY A 265 4.32 0.57 -3.39
N GLN A 266 3.17 0.29 -4.00
CA GLN A 266 2.10 1.30 -4.20
C GLN A 266 1.53 1.79 -2.87
N LEU A 267 1.35 0.89 -1.91
CA LEU A 267 0.88 1.22 -0.57
C LEU A 267 1.90 2.11 0.16
N LEU A 268 3.19 1.78 0.11
CA LEU A 268 4.26 2.62 0.64
C LEU A 268 4.23 4.03 0.03
N ALA A 269 4.11 4.14 -1.30
CA ALA A 269 4.03 5.41 -1.99
C ALA A 269 2.80 6.23 -1.55
N SER A 270 1.63 5.60 -1.44
CA SER A 270 0.40 6.29 -1.01
C SER A 270 0.44 6.71 0.46
N THR A 271 1.01 5.88 1.34
CA THR A 271 1.19 6.19 2.77
C THR A 271 2.13 7.40 2.94
N TYR A 272 3.24 7.41 2.21
CA TYR A 272 4.15 8.54 2.19
C TYR A 272 3.46 9.82 1.72
N LEU A 273 2.74 9.78 0.58
CA LEU A 273 2.04 10.96 0.05
C LEU A 273 1.00 11.52 1.01
N ALA A 274 0.27 10.65 1.71
CA ALA A 274 -0.71 11.07 2.70
C ALA A 274 -0.09 11.77 3.92
N ALA A 275 1.17 11.46 4.23
CA ALA A 275 1.91 12.06 5.34
C ALA A 275 2.68 13.34 4.97
N LEU A 276 2.76 13.69 3.68
CA LEU A 276 3.37 14.95 3.27
C LEU A 276 2.55 16.13 3.80
N PRO A 277 3.21 17.21 4.27
CA PRO A 277 2.50 18.42 4.62
C PRO A 277 1.75 18.94 3.38
N ALA A 278 0.48 19.31 3.57
CA ALA A 278 -0.30 19.92 2.49
C ALA A 278 0.44 21.17 2.00
N VAL A 279 0.82 21.18 0.72
CA VAL A 279 1.34 22.40 0.09
C VAL A 279 0.20 23.40 0.11
N ALA A 280 0.34 24.46 0.91
CA ALA A 280 -0.58 25.59 0.81
C ALA A 280 -0.52 26.07 -0.66
N PRO A 281 -1.67 26.24 -1.34
CA PRO A 281 -1.68 26.82 -2.66
C PRO A 281 -0.95 28.17 -2.53
N GLU A 282 0.09 28.38 -3.32
CA GLU A 282 0.72 29.68 -3.42
C GLU A 282 -0.41 30.68 -3.67
N ALA A 283 -0.60 31.61 -2.72
CA ALA A 283 -1.53 32.71 -2.89
C ALA A 283 -1.11 33.40 -4.18
N GLY A 284 -1.85 33.19 -5.24
CA GLY A 284 -1.62 33.80 -6.53
C GLY A 284 -1.34 35.27 -6.28
N ALA A 285 -0.20 35.74 -6.74
CA ALA A 285 0.08 37.16 -6.83
C ALA A 285 -1.03 37.77 -7.65
N ASP A 286 -1.98 38.37 -6.96
CA ASP A 286 -3.02 39.22 -7.55
C ASP A 286 -2.29 40.47 -8.00
N GLU A 287 -1.77 40.44 -9.22
CA GLU A 287 -1.32 41.64 -9.93
C GLU A 287 -2.56 42.47 -10.19
N SER A 288 -2.85 43.36 -9.25
CA SER A 288 -3.74 44.49 -9.47
C SER A 288 -3.06 45.44 -10.46
N ASP A 289 -3.26 45.18 -11.75
CA ASP A 289 -3.11 46.19 -12.78
C ASP A 289 -4.20 47.25 -12.54
N ALA A 290 -3.85 48.26 -11.77
CA ALA A 290 -4.57 49.51 -11.72
C ALA A 290 -4.26 50.23 -13.01
N ASP A 291 -5.15 50.07 -13.98
CA ASP A 291 -5.17 50.81 -15.24
C ASP A 291 -5.55 52.28 -14.94
N GLU A 292 -4.53 53.13 -14.88
CA GLU A 292 -4.62 54.57 -14.91
C GLU A 292 -5.03 54.98 -16.33
N ALA A 293 -6.34 55.09 -16.59
CA ALA A 293 -6.82 55.74 -17.80
C ALA A 293 -7.24 57.19 -17.48
N ASP A 294 -6.26 58.08 -17.57
CA ASP A 294 -6.46 59.51 -17.85
C ASP A 294 -7.28 59.67 -19.14
N GLY A 295 -8.36 60.40 -19.07
CA GLY A 295 -9.28 60.71 -20.20
C GLY A 295 -9.93 62.06 -20.09
N THR A 296 -9.15 63.12 -20.10
CA THR A 296 -9.60 64.49 -20.40
C THR A 296 -10.39 64.62 -21.70
N ARG A 297 -11.58 65.23 -21.65
CA ARG A 297 -12.18 66.12 -22.69
C ARG A 297 -13.49 66.66 -22.21
N ALA A 298 -13.48 67.91 -21.84
CA ALA A 298 -13.87 69.15 -22.54
C ALA A 298 -15.19 69.11 -23.34
N GLY A 299 -16.12 69.98 -22.96
CA GLY A 299 -16.91 70.73 -23.93
C GLY A 299 -18.42 70.61 -23.84
N GLY A 300 -19.05 71.73 -23.51
CA GLY A 300 -20.33 72.07 -24.13
C GLY A 300 -21.50 72.45 -23.23
N ARG A 301 -21.47 73.72 -22.77
CA ARG A 301 -22.56 74.72 -22.81
C ARG A 301 -24.00 74.26 -23.09
N HIS A 302 -24.94 74.64 -22.24
CA HIS A 302 -26.06 75.56 -22.41
C HIS A 302 -26.94 75.50 -21.19
N ALA A 303 -27.12 76.58 -20.44
CA ALA A 303 -28.01 77.80 -20.50
C ALA A 303 -29.47 77.44 -20.44
N ALA A 304 -30.08 77.99 -19.50
CA ALA A 304 -31.36 78.64 -19.40
C ALA A 304 -32.32 78.11 -18.33
N GLN A 305 -32.62 79.10 -17.53
CA GLN A 305 -33.74 79.46 -16.67
C GLN A 305 -33.82 78.83 -15.30
#